data_80d6b3df4b5b7efe23f94cc13f1379e7
#
_entry.id   80d6b3df4b5b7efe23f94cc13f1379e7
#
_cell.length_a   1.000
_cell.length_b   1.000
_cell.length_c   1.000
_cell.angle_alpha   90.00
_cell.angle_beta   90.00
_cell.angle_gamma   90.00
#
_symmetry.space_group_name_H-M   'P 1'
#
loop_
_entity.id
_entity.type
_entity.pdbx_description
1 polymer ?
#
loop_
_entity_poly.entity_id
_entity_poly.type
_entity_poly.pdbx_seq_one_letter_code
_entity_poly.pdbx_strand_id
1 'polypeptide(L)'
;IIDDHRVIKYSSKNPDTADALAKLDADPGNPNSVILIYSRRSEAISNFGTSSGWNREHLWCNSYGIDKRGPAYSDLHNLKPADASVNSARSNKIYDNSDKSDPKYERPGHPEAKLTSEDTDSWEPPTNVRGEIARAAFYMDVRYSGDKSNENDLQLTNDLSAISSDSVFFGSLDTLLEWHIADPVDAAERVRNDLVHSDYQKNRNPFVDHPEWVVAIYGSTTSEPCVLSLPTIDGESLRFDLKLTAPGRNRLLRSIDLINWTSVEEF
;
A
#
# COMPACT_ATOMS: atom_id res chain seq x y z
N ILE A 1 5.76 -13.39 11.29
CA ILE A 1 5.04 -13.85 10.10
C ILE A 1 5.16 -15.37 10.03
N ILE A 2 4.07 -16.04 9.73
CA ILE A 2 4.00 -17.50 9.66
C ILE A 2 4.35 -17.92 8.23
N ASP A 3 5.48 -18.62 8.07
CA ASP A 3 5.95 -19.07 6.76
C ASP A 3 5.09 -20.15 6.13
N ASP A 4 4.53 -21.04 6.94
CA ASP A 4 3.72 -22.16 6.47
C ASP A 4 2.23 -21.82 6.45
N HIS A 5 1.87 -20.65 5.92
CA HIS A 5 0.48 -20.28 5.77
C HIS A 5 -0.24 -21.18 4.76
N ARG A 6 -1.53 -21.34 4.95
CA ARG A 6 -2.37 -22.10 4.03
C ARG A 6 -2.52 -21.34 2.71
N VAL A 7 -1.97 -21.89 1.63
CA VAL A 7 -2.09 -21.30 0.30
C VAL A 7 -3.51 -21.51 -0.23
N ILE A 8 -4.17 -20.43 -0.60
CA ILE A 8 -5.48 -20.43 -1.27
C ILE A 8 -5.26 -20.53 -2.77
N LYS A 9 -6.06 -21.33 -3.47
CA LYS A 9 -5.96 -21.44 -4.92
C LYS A 9 -6.34 -20.11 -5.58
N TYR A 10 -5.51 -19.63 -6.49
CA TYR A 10 -5.81 -18.39 -7.23
C TYR A 10 -7.08 -18.51 -8.05
N SER A 11 -7.26 -19.63 -8.75
CA SER A 11 -8.49 -19.95 -9.48
C SER A 11 -8.86 -21.39 -9.27
N SER A 12 -10.08 -21.65 -8.86
CA SER A 12 -10.64 -23.01 -8.72
C SER A 12 -12.16 -22.97 -8.79
N LYS A 13 -12.78 -24.15 -8.75
CA LYS A 13 -14.24 -24.26 -8.72
C LYS A 13 -14.81 -24.10 -7.29
N ASN A 14 -13.98 -24.17 -6.22
CA ASN A 14 -14.41 -24.16 -4.82
C ASN A 14 -13.24 -23.86 -3.88
N PRO A 15 -13.43 -23.05 -2.86
CA PRO A 15 -13.39 -21.60 -3.03
C PRO A 15 -12.02 -21.19 -3.53
N ASP A 16 -11.94 -20.08 -4.19
CA ASP A 16 -10.67 -19.49 -4.62
C ASP A 16 -10.45 -18.08 -4.02
N THR A 17 -9.41 -17.39 -4.49
CA THR A 17 -9.11 -16.05 -3.99
C THR A 17 -10.21 -15.03 -4.31
N ALA A 18 -10.99 -15.18 -5.37
CA ALA A 18 -12.10 -14.27 -5.65
C ALA A 18 -13.25 -14.45 -4.64
N ASP A 19 -13.55 -15.70 -4.27
CA ASP A 19 -14.53 -15.99 -3.22
C ASP A 19 -14.08 -15.43 -1.86
N ALA A 20 -12.77 -15.50 -1.59
CA ALA A 20 -12.20 -14.93 -0.37
C ALA A 20 -12.33 -13.39 -0.37
N LEU A 21 -11.93 -12.72 -1.46
CA LEU A 21 -12.02 -11.26 -1.59
C LEU A 21 -13.46 -10.77 -1.48
N ALA A 22 -14.44 -11.52 -2.02
CA ALA A 22 -15.84 -11.20 -1.90
C ALA A 22 -16.32 -11.08 -0.45
N LYS A 23 -15.67 -11.77 0.49
CA LYS A 23 -15.97 -11.69 1.93
C LYS A 23 -15.07 -10.70 2.66
N LEU A 24 -13.77 -10.72 2.35
CA LEU A 24 -12.76 -9.90 3.01
C LEU A 24 -12.95 -8.40 2.76
N ASP A 25 -13.39 -8.06 1.56
CA ASP A 25 -13.56 -6.70 1.09
C ASP A 25 -15.04 -6.38 0.78
N ALA A 26 -15.98 -7.09 1.45
CA ALA A 26 -17.41 -6.88 1.30
C ALA A 26 -17.81 -5.45 1.66
N ASP A 27 -18.75 -4.89 0.91
CA ASP A 27 -19.35 -3.60 1.24
C ASP A 27 -20.21 -3.73 2.51
N PRO A 28 -19.91 -3.00 3.60
CA PRO A 28 -20.71 -3.04 4.82
C PRO A 28 -22.18 -2.64 4.61
N GLY A 29 -22.46 -1.84 3.60
CA GLY A 29 -23.83 -1.41 3.22
C GLY A 29 -24.55 -2.36 2.28
N ASN A 30 -23.83 -3.27 1.63
CA ASN A 30 -24.40 -4.22 0.68
C ASN A 30 -23.56 -5.53 0.61
N PRO A 31 -23.98 -6.59 1.33
CA PRO A 31 -23.21 -7.83 1.42
C PRO A 31 -23.09 -8.60 0.09
N ASN A 32 -23.80 -8.19 -0.96
CA ASN A 32 -23.66 -8.75 -2.31
C ASN A 32 -22.67 -7.98 -3.19
N SER A 33 -21.93 -7.05 -2.62
CA SER A 33 -20.97 -6.20 -3.29
C SER A 33 -19.63 -6.17 -2.55
N VAL A 34 -18.57 -5.77 -3.25
CA VAL A 34 -17.23 -5.50 -2.72
C VAL A 34 -16.89 -4.02 -2.87
N ILE A 35 -16.05 -3.50 -1.99
CA ILE A 35 -15.46 -2.15 -2.15
C ILE A 35 -14.16 -2.27 -2.94
N LEU A 36 -14.09 -1.61 -4.08
CA LEU A 36 -12.93 -1.65 -4.96
C LEU A 36 -11.82 -0.71 -4.47
N ILE A 37 -10.57 -1.20 -4.46
CA ILE A 37 -9.45 -0.53 -3.78
C ILE A 37 -9.15 0.88 -4.31
N TYR A 38 -9.20 1.13 -5.62
CA TYR A 38 -8.84 2.43 -6.20
C TYR A 38 -10.03 3.36 -6.43
N SER A 39 -11.14 2.83 -6.92
CA SER A 39 -12.34 3.63 -7.20
C SER A 39 -13.16 3.92 -5.94
N ARG A 40 -12.97 3.12 -4.88
CA ARG A 40 -13.77 3.14 -3.63
C ARG A 40 -15.28 2.97 -3.84
N ARG A 41 -15.69 2.57 -5.03
CA ARG A 41 -17.10 2.26 -5.30
C ARG A 41 -17.45 0.83 -4.88
N SER A 42 -18.72 0.66 -4.56
CA SER A 42 -19.34 -0.66 -4.36
C SER A 42 -19.60 -1.32 -5.70
N GLU A 43 -19.18 -2.57 -5.88
CA GLU A 43 -19.38 -3.34 -7.11
C GLU A 43 -19.95 -4.72 -6.80
N ALA A 44 -20.93 -5.16 -7.60
CA ALA A 44 -21.56 -6.45 -7.38
C ALA A 44 -20.57 -7.61 -7.47
N ILE A 45 -20.62 -8.55 -6.51
CA ILE A 45 -19.77 -9.75 -6.50
C ILE A 45 -19.91 -10.53 -7.81
N SER A 46 -21.15 -10.61 -8.35
CA SER A 46 -21.45 -11.32 -9.60
C SER A 46 -20.75 -10.76 -10.85
N ASN A 47 -20.23 -9.54 -10.78
CA ASN A 47 -19.51 -8.91 -11.90
C ASN A 47 -18.01 -9.25 -11.92
N PHE A 48 -17.57 -10.19 -11.08
CA PHE A 48 -16.20 -10.69 -11.10
C PHE A 48 -15.80 -11.23 -12.47
N GLY A 49 -14.64 -10.81 -12.98
CA GLY A 49 -14.08 -11.28 -14.23
C GLY A 49 -14.72 -10.71 -15.50
N THR A 50 -15.67 -9.78 -15.37
CA THR A 50 -16.21 -9.04 -16.53
C THR A 50 -15.39 -7.79 -16.82
N SER A 51 -15.40 -7.33 -18.07
CA SER A 51 -14.62 -6.14 -18.48
C SER A 51 -15.09 -4.82 -17.84
N SER A 52 -16.34 -4.74 -17.42
CA SER A 52 -16.93 -3.58 -16.72
C SER A 52 -17.11 -3.81 -15.21
N GLY A 53 -16.67 -4.94 -14.70
CA GLY A 53 -16.77 -5.31 -13.30
C GLY A 53 -15.43 -5.19 -12.59
N TRP A 54 -15.10 -6.22 -11.81
CA TRP A 54 -13.90 -6.22 -11.01
C TRP A 54 -13.07 -7.50 -11.22
N ASN A 55 -11.78 -7.38 -10.89
CA ASN A 55 -10.85 -8.49 -10.88
C ASN A 55 -9.92 -8.40 -9.66
N ARG A 56 -8.98 -9.34 -9.57
CA ARG A 56 -7.97 -9.39 -8.52
C ARG A 56 -6.84 -8.44 -8.87
N GLU A 57 -6.60 -7.49 -8.02
CA GLU A 57 -5.43 -6.62 -8.05
C GLU A 57 -4.32 -7.22 -7.19
N HIS A 58 -3.12 -7.33 -7.73
CA HIS A 58 -1.91 -7.59 -6.98
C HIS A 58 -1.29 -6.25 -6.56
N LEU A 59 -1.38 -5.88 -5.30
CA LEU A 59 -0.80 -4.63 -4.78
C LEU A 59 0.70 -4.58 -5.06
N TRP A 60 1.46 -5.56 -4.64
CA TRP A 60 2.78 -5.84 -5.22
C TRP A 60 2.56 -6.50 -6.56
N CYS A 61 2.93 -5.83 -7.64
CA CYS A 61 2.68 -6.32 -8.98
C CYS A 61 3.31 -7.69 -9.23
N ASN A 62 2.57 -8.58 -9.84
CA ASN A 62 3.06 -9.93 -10.12
C ASN A 62 4.23 -9.98 -11.12
N SER A 63 4.47 -8.92 -11.89
CA SER A 63 5.63 -8.78 -12.78
C SER A 63 6.94 -8.53 -12.03
N TYR A 64 6.91 -8.23 -10.74
CA TYR A 64 8.09 -7.98 -9.93
C TYR A 64 8.32 -9.13 -8.95
N GLY A 65 8.96 -10.18 -9.46
CA GLY A 65 9.43 -11.31 -8.67
C GLY A 65 8.40 -12.31 -8.18
N ILE A 66 7.11 -12.17 -8.49
CA ILE A 66 6.09 -13.12 -8.05
C ILE A 66 5.92 -14.27 -9.04
N ASP A 67 6.34 -15.48 -8.67
CA ASP A 67 6.06 -16.69 -9.46
C ASP A 67 4.56 -17.04 -9.37
N LYS A 68 3.90 -17.16 -10.52
CA LYS A 68 2.49 -17.56 -10.63
C LYS A 68 2.16 -18.92 -10.03
N ARG A 69 3.16 -19.74 -9.78
CA ARG A 69 3.04 -21.06 -9.12
C ARG A 69 3.36 -21.03 -7.63
N GLY A 70 3.97 -19.92 -7.18
CA GLY A 70 4.35 -19.72 -5.78
C GLY A 70 3.20 -19.21 -4.91
N PRO A 71 3.37 -19.27 -3.59
CA PRO A 71 2.35 -18.84 -2.63
C PRO A 71 2.08 -17.32 -2.71
N ALA A 72 3.05 -16.50 -3.07
CA ALA A 72 2.94 -15.06 -3.20
C ALA A 72 1.86 -14.62 -4.20
N TYR A 73 1.62 -15.44 -5.26
CA TYR A 73 0.65 -15.12 -6.30
C TYR A 73 -0.80 -15.15 -5.83
N SER A 74 -1.10 -15.91 -4.79
CA SER A 74 -2.45 -16.04 -4.24
C SER A 74 -2.57 -15.55 -2.81
N ASP A 75 -1.57 -14.81 -2.32
CA ASP A 75 -1.57 -14.28 -0.96
C ASP A 75 -2.63 -13.19 -0.80
N LEU A 76 -3.56 -13.42 0.13
CA LEU A 76 -4.71 -12.53 0.36
C LEU A 76 -4.28 -11.19 1.02
N HIS A 77 -3.10 -11.11 1.62
CA HIS A 77 -2.56 -9.83 2.09
C HIS A 77 -2.06 -8.96 0.94
N ASN A 78 -1.78 -9.56 -0.23
CA ASN A 78 -1.39 -8.85 -1.45
C ASN A 78 -2.54 -8.64 -2.45
N LEU A 79 -3.67 -9.32 -2.27
CA LEU A 79 -4.78 -9.28 -3.23
C LEU A 79 -5.91 -8.37 -2.73
N LYS A 80 -6.43 -7.56 -3.65
CA LYS A 80 -7.61 -6.69 -3.45
C LYS A 80 -8.56 -6.74 -4.64
N PRO A 81 -9.86 -6.49 -4.46
CA PRO A 81 -10.75 -6.26 -5.59
C PRO A 81 -10.47 -4.88 -6.19
N ALA A 82 -10.32 -4.82 -7.51
CA ALA A 82 -10.17 -3.58 -8.25
C ALA A 82 -11.09 -3.56 -9.48
N ASP A 83 -11.53 -2.37 -9.89
CA ASP A 83 -12.17 -2.18 -11.18
C ASP A 83 -11.26 -2.71 -12.29
N ALA A 84 -11.80 -3.52 -13.20
CA ALA A 84 -10.99 -4.20 -14.22
C ALA A 84 -10.27 -3.22 -15.15
N SER A 85 -10.91 -2.09 -15.47
CA SER A 85 -10.32 -1.05 -16.32
C SER A 85 -9.26 -0.23 -15.58
N VAL A 86 -9.51 0.08 -14.31
CA VAL A 86 -8.54 0.78 -13.45
C VAL A 86 -7.30 -0.07 -13.19
N ASN A 87 -7.49 -1.37 -12.91
CA ASN A 87 -6.39 -2.30 -12.75
C ASN A 87 -5.54 -2.39 -14.03
N SER A 88 -6.18 -2.42 -15.20
CA SER A 88 -5.48 -2.38 -16.49
C SER A 88 -4.71 -1.07 -16.71
N ALA A 89 -5.26 0.08 -16.30
CA ALA A 89 -4.60 1.37 -16.41
C ALA A 89 -3.38 1.47 -15.47
N ARG A 90 -3.55 1.04 -14.21
CA ARG A 90 -2.44 0.97 -13.25
C ARG A 90 -1.31 0.10 -13.78
N SER A 91 -1.64 -1.01 -14.46
CA SER A 91 -0.64 -1.93 -15.03
C SER A 91 0.38 -2.40 -13.98
N ASN A 92 1.66 -2.20 -14.24
CA ASN A 92 2.75 -2.50 -13.30
C ASN A 92 3.45 -1.25 -12.76
N LYS A 93 2.78 -0.09 -12.81
CA LYS A 93 3.31 1.13 -12.18
C LYS A 93 3.56 0.90 -10.70
N ILE A 94 4.65 1.46 -10.20
CA ILE A 94 4.97 1.44 -8.77
C ILE A 94 4.03 2.35 -7.98
N TYR A 95 4.05 2.23 -6.67
CA TYR A 95 3.37 3.18 -5.80
C TYR A 95 4.30 4.32 -5.42
N ASP A 96 3.96 5.52 -5.88
CA ASP A 96 4.66 6.74 -5.51
C ASP A 96 3.71 7.94 -5.58
N ASN A 97 4.14 9.08 -5.04
CA ASN A 97 3.49 10.36 -5.28
C ASN A 97 3.75 10.77 -6.72
N SER A 98 2.68 10.93 -7.52
CA SER A 98 2.82 11.23 -8.95
C SER A 98 3.45 12.61 -9.18
N ASP A 99 4.45 12.67 -10.06
CA ASP A 99 5.15 13.91 -10.42
C ASP A 99 4.28 14.80 -11.32
N LYS A 100 3.80 15.90 -10.77
CA LYS A 100 2.98 16.88 -11.51
C LYS A 100 3.71 17.56 -12.66
N SER A 101 5.03 17.49 -12.72
CA SER A 101 5.85 18.01 -13.81
C SER A 101 6.05 17.02 -14.95
N ASP A 102 5.72 15.73 -14.73
CA ASP A 102 5.79 14.71 -15.77
C ASP A 102 4.78 15.03 -16.89
N PRO A 103 5.20 14.99 -18.18
CA PRO A 103 4.30 15.24 -19.32
C PRO A 103 3.11 14.26 -19.42
N LYS A 104 3.18 13.11 -18.73
CA LYS A 104 2.11 12.11 -18.68
C LYS A 104 1.33 12.13 -17.35
N TYR A 105 1.56 13.15 -16.53
CA TYR A 105 0.78 13.31 -15.31
C TYR A 105 -0.70 13.45 -15.62
N GLU A 106 -1.52 12.60 -15.01
CA GLU A 106 -2.98 12.65 -15.11
C GLU A 106 -3.63 12.60 -13.71
N ARG A 107 -4.64 13.45 -13.53
CA ARG A 107 -5.52 13.42 -12.36
C ARG A 107 -6.95 13.72 -12.77
N PRO A 108 -7.87 12.78 -12.63
CA PRO A 108 -7.70 11.41 -12.10
C PRO A 108 -6.85 10.55 -13.02
N GLY A 109 -6.08 9.63 -12.46
CA GLY A 109 -5.34 8.61 -13.21
C GLY A 109 -6.24 7.66 -14.00
N HIS A 110 -7.53 7.59 -13.65
CA HIS A 110 -8.55 6.90 -14.43
C HIS A 110 -9.95 7.49 -14.16
N PRO A 111 -10.84 7.60 -15.16
CA PRO A 111 -12.19 8.16 -14.98
C PRO A 111 -13.03 7.46 -13.89
N GLU A 112 -12.87 6.14 -13.73
CA GLU A 112 -13.54 5.36 -12.69
C GLU A 112 -12.86 5.42 -11.31
N ALA A 113 -11.67 6.02 -11.20
CA ALA A 113 -10.91 6.15 -9.97
C ALA A 113 -10.52 7.62 -9.72
N LYS A 114 -11.50 8.44 -9.43
CA LYS A 114 -11.39 9.92 -9.39
C LYS A 114 -10.43 10.49 -8.36
N LEU A 115 -10.06 9.70 -7.34
CA LEU A 115 -9.16 10.12 -6.27
C LEU A 115 -7.72 9.64 -6.46
N THR A 116 -7.41 9.10 -7.64
CA THR A 116 -6.06 8.66 -8.02
C THR A 116 -5.35 9.71 -8.87
N SER A 117 -4.04 9.61 -8.95
CA SER A 117 -3.23 10.23 -10.01
C SER A 117 -2.19 9.25 -10.53
N GLU A 118 -1.64 9.55 -11.68
CA GLU A 118 -0.58 8.78 -12.30
C GLU A 118 0.38 9.67 -13.10
N ASP A 119 1.55 9.14 -13.37
CA ASP A 119 2.54 9.69 -14.29
C ASP A 119 3.16 8.56 -15.13
N THR A 120 4.36 8.76 -15.67
CA THR A 120 5.01 7.77 -16.55
C THR A 120 5.18 6.40 -15.89
N ASP A 121 5.55 6.35 -14.62
CA ASP A 121 5.97 5.13 -13.92
C ASP A 121 5.29 4.90 -12.56
N SER A 122 4.58 5.89 -12.02
CA SER A 122 3.92 5.81 -10.73
C SER A 122 2.39 5.79 -10.80
N TRP A 123 1.80 5.20 -9.77
CA TRP A 123 0.38 5.21 -9.47
C TRP A 123 0.16 5.69 -8.04
N GLU A 124 -0.55 6.78 -7.89
CA GLU A 124 -0.89 7.37 -6.60
C GLU A 124 -2.36 7.07 -6.25
N PRO A 125 -2.62 6.15 -5.30
CA PRO A 125 -3.97 5.74 -4.91
C PRO A 125 -4.67 6.78 -4.03
N PRO A 126 -6.00 6.61 -3.77
CA PRO A 126 -6.73 7.45 -2.82
C PRO A 126 -6.05 7.47 -1.44
N THR A 127 -6.04 8.63 -0.80
CA THR A 127 -5.33 8.83 0.48
C THR A 127 -5.74 7.87 1.59
N ASN A 128 -7.01 7.47 1.61
CA ASN A 128 -7.59 6.59 2.64
C ASN A 128 -7.35 5.08 2.41
N VAL A 129 -6.45 4.71 1.50
CA VAL A 129 -6.01 3.32 1.29
C VAL A 129 -4.49 3.22 1.12
N ARG A 130 -3.79 4.34 1.23
CA ARG A 130 -2.33 4.38 1.05
C ARG A 130 -1.61 3.58 2.13
N GLY A 131 -2.03 3.74 3.38
CA GLY A 131 -1.47 2.99 4.50
C GLY A 131 -1.72 1.49 4.40
N GLU A 132 -2.92 1.09 3.99
CA GLU A 132 -3.26 -0.32 3.74
C GLU A 132 -2.39 -0.92 2.64
N ILE A 133 -2.19 -0.19 1.53
CA ILE A 133 -1.32 -0.60 0.42
C ILE A 133 0.15 -0.70 0.88
N ALA A 134 0.63 0.28 1.63
CA ALA A 134 1.98 0.29 2.17
C ALA A 134 2.22 -0.92 3.09
N ARG A 135 1.31 -1.20 4.01
CA ARG A 135 1.40 -2.36 4.91
C ARG A 135 1.33 -3.71 4.19
N ALA A 136 0.63 -3.77 3.06
CA ALA A 136 0.67 -4.94 2.18
C ALA A 136 2.04 -5.10 1.52
N ALA A 137 2.66 -4.02 1.06
CA ALA A 137 4.00 -4.05 0.45
C ALA A 137 5.08 -4.45 1.48
N PHE A 138 5.06 -3.88 2.68
CA PHE A 138 5.95 -4.27 3.78
C PHE A 138 5.78 -5.75 4.18
N TYR A 139 4.53 -6.23 4.18
CA TYR A 139 4.27 -7.64 4.42
C TYR A 139 4.91 -8.53 3.35
N MET A 140 4.78 -8.18 2.08
CA MET A 140 5.34 -8.97 0.98
C MET A 140 6.87 -9.05 1.07
N ASP A 141 7.55 -7.95 1.35
CA ASP A 141 9.00 -7.87 1.55
C ASP A 141 9.46 -8.81 2.67
N VAL A 142 8.83 -8.75 3.84
CA VAL A 142 9.24 -9.57 4.99
C VAL A 142 8.79 -11.04 4.88
N ARG A 143 7.60 -11.28 4.28
CA ARG A 143 7.07 -12.64 4.16
C ARG A 143 7.81 -13.47 3.12
N TYR A 144 8.26 -12.85 2.05
CA TYR A 144 8.91 -13.51 0.93
C TYR A 144 10.38 -13.08 0.84
N SER A 145 11.16 -13.49 1.84
CA SER A 145 12.59 -13.16 2.01
C SER A 145 13.53 -14.14 1.29
N GLY A 146 13.01 -14.98 0.40
CA GLY A 146 13.82 -15.94 -0.35
C GLY A 146 14.31 -17.15 0.47
N ASP A 147 13.81 -17.34 1.68
CA ASP A 147 14.24 -18.46 2.57
C ASP A 147 13.86 -19.84 2.04
N LYS A 148 12.90 -19.91 1.11
CA LYS A 148 12.43 -21.16 0.51
C LYS A 148 12.78 -21.21 -0.97
N SER A 149 13.14 -22.36 -1.47
CA SER A 149 13.60 -22.59 -2.85
C SER A 149 12.58 -22.25 -3.95
N ASN A 150 11.31 -22.09 -3.61
CA ASN A 150 10.21 -21.74 -4.52
C ASN A 150 9.64 -20.33 -4.26
N GLU A 151 10.31 -19.53 -3.46
CA GLU A 151 9.96 -18.15 -3.17
C GLU A 151 11.13 -17.25 -3.55
N ASN A 152 10.84 -16.15 -4.23
CA ASN A 152 11.84 -15.12 -4.51
C ASN A 152 12.02 -14.22 -3.29
N ASP A 153 13.19 -13.63 -3.17
CA ASP A 153 13.50 -12.60 -2.18
C ASP A 153 12.94 -11.26 -2.68
N LEU A 154 11.71 -10.94 -2.28
CA LEU A 154 11.06 -9.69 -2.66
C LEU A 154 11.60 -8.55 -1.81
N GLN A 155 11.98 -7.44 -2.44
CA GLN A 155 12.67 -6.34 -1.75
C GLN A 155 12.07 -4.98 -2.10
N LEU A 156 11.76 -4.18 -1.08
CA LEU A 156 11.43 -2.77 -1.26
C LEU A 156 12.69 -1.94 -1.48
N THR A 157 12.60 -0.95 -2.37
CA THR A 157 13.75 -0.10 -2.70
C THR A 157 13.34 1.34 -2.99
N ASN A 158 14.29 2.27 -2.78
CA ASN A 158 14.23 3.64 -3.27
C ASN A 158 15.02 3.82 -4.58
N ASP A 159 15.80 2.82 -4.98
CA ASP A 159 16.45 2.83 -6.29
C ASP A 159 15.46 2.37 -7.37
N LEU A 160 14.72 3.32 -7.91
CA LEU A 160 13.71 3.05 -8.95
C LEU A 160 14.35 2.50 -10.23
N SER A 161 15.64 2.74 -10.46
CA SER A 161 16.36 2.19 -11.61
C SER A 161 16.61 0.66 -11.51
N ALA A 162 16.56 0.11 -10.30
CA ALA A 162 16.62 -1.33 -10.07
C ALA A 162 15.30 -2.06 -10.37
N ILE A 163 14.19 -1.31 -10.49
CA ILE A 163 12.87 -1.88 -10.74
C ILE A 163 12.70 -2.08 -12.25
N SER A 164 12.62 -3.32 -12.67
CA SER A 164 12.42 -3.71 -14.07
C SER A 164 11.55 -4.96 -14.16
N SER A 165 11.02 -5.27 -15.33
CA SER A 165 10.33 -6.54 -15.56
C SER A 165 11.23 -7.69 -15.14
N ASP A 166 10.67 -8.62 -14.39
CA ASP A 166 11.36 -9.79 -13.82
C ASP A 166 12.34 -9.47 -12.66
N SER A 167 12.48 -8.20 -12.22
CA SER A 167 13.17 -7.90 -10.96
C SER A 167 12.34 -8.34 -9.76
N VAL A 168 12.99 -8.47 -8.62
CA VAL A 168 12.34 -8.74 -7.33
C VAL A 168 12.06 -7.46 -6.54
N PHE A 169 12.47 -6.31 -7.10
CA PHE A 169 12.36 -5.01 -6.45
C PHE A 169 11.01 -4.35 -6.72
N PHE A 170 10.55 -3.60 -5.73
CA PHE A 170 9.34 -2.79 -5.80
C PHE A 170 9.51 -1.51 -4.98
N GLY A 171 8.72 -0.49 -5.23
CA GLY A 171 8.89 0.79 -4.53
C GLY A 171 7.68 1.71 -4.67
N SER A 172 7.82 2.93 -4.23
CA SER A 172 8.99 3.56 -3.59
C SER A 172 8.95 3.33 -2.07
N LEU A 173 10.05 2.87 -1.47
CA LEU A 173 10.09 2.57 -0.03
C LEU A 173 9.77 3.79 0.83
N ASP A 174 10.39 4.94 0.56
CA ASP A 174 10.19 6.16 1.36
C ASP A 174 8.74 6.64 1.26
N THR A 175 8.15 6.63 0.06
CA THR A 175 6.74 6.99 -0.13
C THR A 175 5.79 6.02 0.59
N LEU A 176 6.07 4.72 0.54
CA LEU A 176 5.28 3.73 1.29
C LEU A 176 5.39 3.94 2.80
N LEU A 177 6.57 4.34 3.29
CA LEU A 177 6.76 4.68 4.71
C LEU A 177 5.96 5.94 5.10
N GLU A 178 6.00 7.00 4.28
CA GLU A 178 5.17 8.19 4.46
C GLU A 178 3.68 7.86 4.51
N TRP A 179 3.21 7.04 3.57
CA TRP A 179 1.81 6.65 3.49
C TRP A 179 1.36 5.81 4.68
N HIS A 180 2.22 4.91 5.16
CA HIS A 180 1.96 4.13 6.36
C HIS A 180 1.74 5.02 7.60
N ILE A 181 2.55 6.09 7.74
CA ILE A 181 2.45 7.04 8.85
C ILE A 181 1.20 7.92 8.70
N ALA A 182 0.91 8.38 7.47
CA ALA A 182 -0.18 9.31 7.19
C ALA A 182 -1.57 8.67 7.21
N ASP A 183 -1.66 7.36 6.97
CA ASP A 183 -2.90 6.57 6.93
C ASP A 183 -2.80 5.38 7.91
N PRO A 184 -3.09 5.61 9.20
CA PRO A 184 -2.99 4.59 10.24
C PRO A 184 -3.98 3.45 10.04
N VAL A 185 -3.67 2.30 10.65
CA VAL A 185 -4.53 1.10 10.62
C VAL A 185 -5.94 1.41 11.12
N ASP A 186 -6.92 1.17 10.29
CA ASP A 186 -8.34 1.34 10.62
C ASP A 186 -9.00 0.04 11.12
N ALA A 187 -10.29 0.13 11.47
CA ALA A 187 -11.06 -1.01 11.97
C ALA A 187 -11.34 -2.06 10.88
N ALA A 188 -11.55 -1.63 9.62
CA ALA A 188 -11.83 -2.54 8.51
C ALA A 188 -10.60 -3.37 8.17
N GLU A 189 -9.41 -2.76 8.19
CA GLU A 189 -8.15 -3.44 7.97
C GLU A 189 -7.86 -4.49 9.06
N ARG A 190 -8.14 -4.19 10.33
CA ARG A 190 -8.03 -5.15 11.45
C ARG A 190 -8.96 -6.34 11.27
N VAL A 191 -10.24 -6.08 10.96
CA VAL A 191 -11.22 -7.15 10.71
C VAL A 191 -10.78 -8.02 9.53
N ARG A 192 -10.29 -7.40 8.46
CA ARG A 192 -9.76 -8.14 7.31
C ARG A 192 -8.59 -9.04 7.69
N ASN A 193 -7.63 -8.54 8.48
CA ASN A 193 -6.49 -9.30 8.97
C ASN A 193 -6.95 -10.49 9.84
N ASP A 194 -7.96 -10.30 10.71
CA ASP A 194 -8.57 -11.35 11.51
C ASP A 194 -9.20 -12.44 10.64
N LEU A 195 -9.96 -12.06 9.60
CA LEU A 195 -10.62 -12.99 8.69
C LEU A 195 -9.63 -13.76 7.81
N VAL A 196 -8.57 -13.12 7.32
CA VAL A 196 -7.50 -13.83 6.60
C VAL A 196 -6.90 -14.93 7.49
N HIS A 197 -6.67 -14.63 8.75
CA HIS A 197 -6.15 -15.61 9.69
C HIS A 197 -7.18 -16.69 10.05
N SER A 198 -8.39 -16.31 10.48
CA SER A 198 -9.37 -17.27 11.01
C SER A 198 -9.93 -18.21 9.93
N ASP A 199 -10.24 -17.66 8.75
CA ASP A 199 -11.04 -18.38 7.75
C ASP A 199 -10.21 -18.92 6.58
N TYR A 200 -9.07 -18.26 6.27
CA TYR A 200 -8.34 -18.53 5.04
C TYR A 200 -6.91 -19.01 5.24
N GLN A 201 -5.93 -18.11 5.34
CA GLN A 201 -4.50 -18.40 5.23
C GLN A 201 -3.84 -18.86 6.53
N LYS A 202 -4.45 -18.58 7.68
CA LYS A 202 -3.90 -18.91 9.01
C LYS A 202 -2.63 -18.11 9.38
N ASN A 203 -2.32 -17.06 8.64
CA ASN A 203 -1.30 -16.07 8.98
C ASN A 203 -1.92 -14.67 9.06
N ARG A 204 -1.15 -13.73 9.59
CA ARG A 204 -1.54 -12.34 9.77
C ARG A 204 -0.51 -11.43 9.12
N ASN A 205 -0.95 -10.26 8.69
CA ASN A 205 -0.02 -9.17 8.41
C ASN A 205 0.39 -8.53 9.75
N PRO A 206 1.65 -8.68 10.19
CA PRO A 206 2.09 -8.15 11.48
C PRO A 206 2.08 -6.61 11.51
N PHE A 207 2.15 -5.94 10.38
CA PHE A 207 2.14 -4.48 10.30
C PHE A 207 0.74 -3.88 10.47
N VAL A 208 -0.31 -4.71 10.46
CA VAL A 208 -1.66 -4.34 10.90
C VAL A 208 -1.80 -4.48 12.42
N ASP A 209 -1.19 -5.52 13.00
CA ASP A 209 -1.23 -5.76 14.44
C ASP A 209 -0.27 -4.85 15.22
N HIS A 210 0.90 -4.60 14.64
CA HIS A 210 2.03 -3.87 15.20
C HIS A 210 2.57 -2.87 14.17
N PRO A 211 1.82 -1.79 13.85
CA PRO A 211 2.24 -0.82 12.83
C PRO A 211 3.57 -0.14 13.17
N GLU A 212 3.92 -0.02 14.45
CA GLU A 212 5.19 0.52 14.91
C GLU A 212 6.42 -0.25 14.42
N TRP A 213 6.25 -1.53 14.04
CA TRP A 213 7.36 -2.34 13.53
C TRP A 213 7.81 -1.90 12.14
N VAL A 214 6.94 -1.26 11.35
CA VAL A 214 7.36 -0.70 10.05
C VAL A 214 8.48 0.31 10.24
N VAL A 215 8.29 1.27 11.14
CA VAL A 215 9.32 2.29 11.42
C VAL A 215 10.57 1.67 12.05
N ALA A 216 10.42 0.63 12.87
CA ALA A 216 11.55 -0.07 13.48
C ALA A 216 12.41 -0.84 12.45
N ILE A 217 11.81 -1.33 11.37
CA ILE A 217 12.50 -2.14 10.33
C ILE A 217 13.00 -1.24 9.19
N TYR A 218 12.17 -0.33 8.70
CA TYR A 218 12.41 0.46 7.49
C TYR A 218 12.74 1.93 7.76
N GLY A 219 12.46 2.42 8.97
CA GLY A 219 12.84 3.79 9.36
C GLY A 219 14.36 3.91 9.38
N SER A 220 14.89 4.88 8.68
CA SER A 220 16.35 5.12 8.66
C SER A 220 16.86 5.38 10.06
N THR A 221 17.75 4.53 10.55
CA THR A 221 18.51 4.77 11.79
C THR A 221 19.51 5.92 11.66
N THR A 222 19.61 6.51 10.46
CA THR A 222 20.53 7.63 10.13
C THR A 222 19.85 8.99 10.11
N SER A 223 18.56 9.11 10.38
CA SER A 223 18.01 10.42 10.65
C SER A 223 18.48 10.85 12.03
N GLU A 224 19.58 11.59 12.09
CA GLU A 224 19.78 12.52 13.20
C GLU A 224 18.42 13.19 13.44
N PRO A 225 17.92 13.21 14.68
CA PRO A 225 16.61 13.77 14.94
C PRO A 225 16.59 15.19 14.41
N CYS A 226 15.53 15.53 13.68
CA CYS A 226 15.28 16.89 13.29
C CYS A 226 15.31 17.74 14.58
N VAL A 227 16.33 18.57 14.72
CA VAL A 227 16.53 19.36 15.94
C VAL A 227 15.76 20.65 15.78
N LEU A 228 14.66 20.75 16.51
CA LEU A 228 13.95 22.01 16.69
C LEU A 228 14.71 22.80 17.76
N SER A 229 15.17 24.00 17.42
CA SER A 229 15.77 24.90 18.43
C SER A 229 14.77 25.26 19.52
N LEU A 230 15.27 25.63 20.67
CA LEU A 230 14.41 26.29 21.68
C LEU A 230 13.80 27.55 21.06
N PRO A 231 12.50 27.80 21.30
CA PRO A 231 11.84 28.95 20.71
C PRO A 231 12.48 30.26 21.23
N THR A 232 12.71 31.17 20.30
CA THR A 232 13.08 32.54 20.60
C THR A 232 11.91 33.48 20.35
N ILE A 233 11.74 34.48 21.19
CA ILE A 233 10.71 35.51 21.03
C ILE A 233 11.34 36.68 20.26
N ASP A 234 10.77 37.00 19.11
CA ASP A 234 11.14 38.17 18.30
C ASP A 234 9.88 39.04 18.10
N GLY A 235 9.76 40.06 18.94
CA GLY A 235 8.54 40.85 19.00
C GLY A 235 7.34 40.04 19.51
N GLU A 236 6.27 39.95 18.71
CA GLU A 236 5.08 39.14 19.01
C GLU A 236 5.14 37.73 18.38
N SER A 237 6.27 37.36 17.76
CA SER A 237 6.43 36.11 17.02
C SER A 237 7.34 35.14 17.78
N LEU A 238 6.96 33.87 17.78
CA LEU A 238 7.80 32.76 18.18
C LEU A 238 8.58 32.25 16.96
N ARG A 239 9.90 32.21 17.04
CA ARG A 239 10.77 31.62 16.02
C ARG A 239 11.38 30.33 16.52
N PHE A 240 11.43 29.36 15.61
CA PHE A 240 12.12 28.09 15.77
C PHE A 240 13.08 27.94 14.60
N ASP A 241 14.30 27.52 14.86
CA ASP A 241 15.18 27.06 13.79
C ASP A 241 15.06 25.55 13.68
N LEU A 242 14.72 25.09 12.47
CA LEU A 242 14.61 23.68 12.14
C LEU A 242 15.88 23.26 11.39
N LYS A 243 16.73 22.47 12.06
CA LYS A 243 17.89 21.88 11.41
C LYS A 243 17.54 20.53 10.84
N LEU A 244 17.46 20.45 9.51
CA LEU A 244 17.31 19.20 8.78
C LEU A 244 18.70 18.59 8.56
N THR A 245 18.85 17.32 8.87
CA THR A 245 20.14 16.63 8.85
C THR A 245 20.28 15.68 7.68
N ALA A 246 19.19 15.36 6.97
CA ALA A 246 19.20 14.50 5.79
C ALA A 246 18.58 15.19 4.58
N PRO A 247 19.11 14.96 3.35
CA PRO A 247 18.44 15.35 2.14
C PRO A 247 17.18 14.49 1.94
N GLY A 248 16.05 15.12 1.68
CA GLY A 248 14.77 14.45 1.46
C GLY A 248 13.64 15.45 1.40
N ARG A 249 12.44 15.02 1.00
CA ARG A 249 11.25 15.85 1.13
C ARG A 249 10.87 15.92 2.61
N ASN A 250 10.86 17.12 3.16
CA ASN A 250 10.49 17.37 4.53
C ASN A 250 9.12 18.03 4.59
N ARG A 251 8.30 17.61 5.55
CA ARG A 251 6.98 18.18 5.75
C ARG A 251 6.84 18.71 7.17
N LEU A 252 6.48 19.98 7.28
CA LEU A 252 6.08 20.56 8.56
C LEU A 252 4.61 20.22 8.82
N LEU A 253 4.35 19.51 9.90
CA LEU A 253 3.00 19.17 10.35
C LEU A 253 2.67 19.99 11.61
N ARG A 254 1.41 20.35 11.78
CA ARG A 254 0.88 20.91 13.02
C ARG A 254 -0.30 20.08 13.51
N SER A 255 -0.43 19.99 14.83
CA SER A 255 -1.59 19.43 15.50
C SER A 255 -1.97 20.31 16.69
N ILE A 256 -3.26 20.41 16.97
CA ILE A 256 -3.78 21.11 18.16
C ILE A 256 -4.15 20.12 19.27
N ASP A 257 -4.22 18.83 18.97
CA ASP A 257 -4.66 17.77 19.89
C ASP A 257 -3.68 16.58 19.97
N LEU A 258 -2.55 16.64 19.23
CA LEU A 258 -1.55 15.59 19.10
C LEU A 258 -2.07 14.27 18.46
N ILE A 259 -3.26 14.29 17.92
CA ILE A 259 -3.91 13.15 17.28
C ILE A 259 -4.08 13.41 15.77
N ASN A 260 -4.57 14.61 15.43
CA ASN A 260 -4.83 15.01 14.05
C ASN A 260 -3.74 15.97 13.58
N TRP A 261 -2.96 15.54 12.57
CA TRP A 261 -1.86 16.30 12.02
C TRP A 261 -2.17 16.84 10.64
N THR A 262 -1.93 18.11 10.40
CA THR A 262 -2.12 18.77 9.11
C THR A 262 -0.79 19.29 8.58
N SER A 263 -0.53 19.07 7.27
CA SER A 263 0.64 19.65 6.62
C SER A 263 0.52 21.17 6.57
N VAL A 264 1.59 21.85 6.94
CA VAL A 264 1.70 23.30 6.87
C VAL A 264 2.54 23.69 5.65
N GLU A 265 3.62 22.95 5.37
CA GLU A 265 4.55 23.24 4.29
C GLU A 265 5.34 21.96 3.93
N GLU A 266 5.70 21.83 2.66
CA GLU A 266 6.64 20.82 2.13
C GLU A 266 7.85 21.53 1.56
N PHE A 267 9.08 21.06 1.85
CA PHE A 267 10.35 21.65 1.38
C PHE A 267 11.48 20.62 1.31
#